data_e21ec7b31d2658780d6c99b6cc133dbc
#
_entry.id   e21ec7b31d2658780d6c99b6cc133dbc
#
_cell.length_a   1.000
_cell.length_b   1.000
_cell.length_c   1.000
_cell.angle_alpha   90.00
_cell.angle_beta   90.00
_cell.angle_gamma   90.00
#
_symmetry.space_group_name_H-M   'P 1'
#
loop_
_entity.id
_entity.type
_entity.pdbx_description
1 polymer ?
#
loop_
_entity_poly.entity_id
_entity_poly.type
_entity_poly.pdbx_seq_one_letter_code
_entity_poly.pdbx_strand_id
1 'polypeptide(L)'
;HNIFEKSSRAFLLAKTIYLLKNRNPELVTKYFSPIIDSSSNLKLKNDSNYNLEQLKINPKMKVEKYYYADFFTKKEYVYDQFLNEFYCYGELNNIDKYEYIIQNGASKNLIYLNRPKHIKDELLKMEKFLSNNSNNNIEKICKTLEDYINKDYDLIDYMRKGIVYHFGAMPDNVRNYVEKCLKEDKNLKYIFFTSTLFEGVNMPFDKLFVLDLKKGRSNLTYHHLKNLIGRVNRYNNIFDLKNKYLDGLISKVYFIKEINENNSFMDFIKNNLKINSNSKLRKDIVKNALLENSTENLNQSDIDIIENLKENNINDNYRKIKTDVGKTLLELNINDFDVFEYEELINDRIKSNILKQEDSILEKIYKLFINDVEMISDNSMLLKRLENQSARNFYNMIINWRKENLSLKESVMRLTYYWEHLPYDDRTTVFVGKS
;
A
#
# COMPACT_ATOMS: atom_id res chain seq x y z
N HIS A 1 -6.69 -2.31 -7.33
CA HIS A 1 -7.58 -1.38 -6.60
C HIS A 1 -9.02 -1.83 -6.76
N ASN A 2 -9.76 -1.83 -5.66
CA ASN A 2 -11.19 -2.15 -5.70
C ASN A 2 -11.95 -0.86 -6.05
N ILE A 3 -12.43 -0.77 -7.29
CA ILE A 3 -13.18 0.39 -7.79
C ILE A 3 -14.48 0.65 -6.99
N PHE A 4 -14.95 -0.34 -6.22
CA PHE A 4 -16.19 -0.24 -5.43
C PHE A 4 -16.03 0.48 -4.09
N GLU A 5 -14.81 0.66 -3.60
CA GLU A 5 -14.56 1.26 -2.28
C GLU A 5 -14.85 2.76 -2.25
N LYS A 6 -15.23 3.25 -1.07
CA LYS A 6 -15.26 4.68 -0.77
C LYS A 6 -13.84 5.14 -0.44
N SER A 7 -12.99 5.27 -1.45
CA SER A 7 -11.64 5.78 -1.29
C SER A 7 -11.33 6.81 -2.38
N SER A 8 -10.48 7.76 -2.09
CA SER A 8 -10.05 8.77 -3.07
C SER A 8 -9.44 8.11 -4.32
N ARG A 9 -8.70 7.02 -4.15
CA ARG A 9 -8.10 6.25 -5.26
C ARG A 9 -9.15 5.55 -6.12
N ALA A 10 -10.18 4.95 -5.51
CA ALA A 10 -11.26 4.30 -6.23
C ALA A 10 -12.09 5.32 -7.03
N PHE A 11 -12.37 6.46 -6.41
CA PHE A 11 -13.05 7.58 -7.05
C PHE A 11 -12.23 8.14 -8.22
N LEU A 12 -10.93 8.39 -8.01
CA LEU A 12 -10.03 8.86 -9.06
C LEU A 12 -9.95 7.89 -10.24
N LEU A 13 -9.88 6.58 -9.98
CA LEU A 13 -9.89 5.57 -11.04
C LEU A 13 -11.18 5.62 -11.86
N ALA A 14 -12.34 5.66 -11.21
CA ALA A 14 -13.63 5.76 -11.89
C ALA A 14 -13.74 7.06 -12.70
N LYS A 15 -13.32 8.19 -12.12
CA LYS A 15 -13.26 9.50 -12.79
C LYS A 15 -12.34 9.45 -14.02
N THR A 16 -11.17 8.84 -13.91
CA THR A 16 -10.25 8.71 -15.05
C THR A 16 -10.87 7.91 -16.19
N ILE A 17 -11.51 6.77 -15.87
CA ILE A 17 -12.20 5.95 -16.89
C ILE A 17 -13.34 6.75 -17.53
N TYR A 18 -14.12 7.48 -16.74
CA TYR A 18 -15.19 8.34 -17.24
C TYR A 18 -14.68 9.39 -18.22
N LEU A 19 -13.61 10.10 -17.87
CA LEU A 19 -12.98 11.11 -18.73
C LEU A 19 -12.42 10.53 -20.03
N LEU A 20 -11.75 9.37 -19.92
CA LEU A 20 -11.20 8.68 -21.10
C LEU A 20 -12.29 8.23 -22.07
N LYS A 21 -13.41 7.70 -21.56
CA LYS A 21 -14.56 7.32 -22.38
C LYS A 21 -15.24 8.52 -23.06
N ASN A 22 -15.37 9.63 -22.34
CA ASN A 22 -15.93 10.86 -22.92
C ASN A 22 -15.05 11.44 -24.05
N ARG A 23 -13.71 11.32 -23.92
CA ARG A 23 -12.77 11.78 -24.94
C ARG A 23 -12.66 10.82 -26.12
N ASN A 24 -12.84 9.52 -25.86
CA ASN A 24 -12.81 8.48 -26.87
C ASN A 24 -13.97 7.51 -26.63
N PRO A 25 -15.13 7.71 -27.29
CA PRO A 25 -16.30 6.82 -27.14
C PRO A 25 -16.07 5.37 -27.55
N GLU A 26 -15.07 5.10 -28.38
CA GLU A 26 -14.69 3.75 -28.82
C GLU A 26 -13.72 3.07 -27.86
N LEU A 27 -13.37 3.69 -26.73
CA LEU A 27 -12.45 3.13 -25.74
C LEU A 27 -12.99 1.83 -25.16
N VAL A 28 -12.26 0.73 -25.38
CA VAL A 28 -12.53 -0.57 -24.76
C VAL A 28 -11.84 -0.66 -23.42
N THR A 29 -12.61 -0.80 -22.33
CA THR A 29 -12.08 -0.99 -20.98
C THR A 29 -12.24 -2.45 -20.58
N LYS A 30 -11.14 -3.11 -20.20
CA LYS A 30 -11.15 -4.50 -19.68
C LYS A 30 -10.92 -4.53 -18.19
N TYR A 31 -11.84 -5.16 -17.47
CA TYR A 31 -11.74 -5.33 -16.03
C TYR A 31 -11.42 -6.78 -15.68
N PHE A 32 -10.38 -7.00 -14.89
CA PHE A 32 -10.04 -8.31 -14.36
C PHE A 32 -10.20 -8.30 -12.85
N SER A 33 -11.13 -9.06 -12.33
CA SER A 33 -11.36 -9.13 -10.89
C SER A 33 -11.81 -10.53 -10.47
N PRO A 34 -11.23 -11.08 -9.40
CA PRO A 34 -11.67 -12.34 -8.82
C PRO A 34 -12.89 -12.19 -7.90
N ILE A 35 -13.40 -10.96 -7.69
CA ILE A 35 -14.29 -10.61 -6.58
C ILE A 35 -15.55 -9.87 -7.04
N ILE A 36 -15.76 -9.66 -8.33
CA ILE A 36 -16.96 -8.99 -8.84
C ILE A 36 -18.09 -9.98 -8.98
N ASP A 37 -19.20 -9.69 -8.32
CA ASP A 37 -20.40 -10.50 -8.39
C ASP A 37 -21.17 -10.24 -9.68
N SER A 38 -21.42 -9.00 -10.02
CA SER A 38 -22.08 -8.58 -11.24
C SER A 38 -21.32 -7.49 -11.96
N SER A 39 -21.19 -7.65 -13.26
CA SER A 39 -20.60 -6.63 -14.15
C SER A 39 -21.36 -5.31 -14.15
N SER A 40 -22.67 -5.34 -13.89
CA SER A 40 -23.50 -4.13 -13.76
C SER A 40 -22.99 -3.17 -12.68
N ASN A 41 -22.26 -3.69 -11.68
CA ASN A 41 -21.67 -2.88 -10.62
C ASN A 41 -20.48 -2.02 -11.09
N LEU A 42 -19.96 -2.26 -12.30
CA LEU A 42 -18.89 -1.47 -12.92
C LEU A 42 -19.42 -0.33 -13.78
N LYS A 43 -20.73 -0.27 -14.01
CA LYS A 43 -21.35 0.78 -14.82
C LYS A 43 -21.20 2.13 -14.14
N LEU A 44 -20.65 3.10 -14.87
CA LEU A 44 -20.57 4.48 -14.42
C LEU A 44 -21.94 5.15 -14.51
N LYS A 45 -22.24 6.07 -13.62
CA LYS A 45 -23.47 6.89 -13.69
C LYS A 45 -23.49 7.65 -15.02
N ASN A 46 -24.66 7.65 -15.67
CA ASN A 46 -24.88 8.34 -16.96
C ASN A 46 -24.04 7.79 -18.15
N ASP A 47 -23.50 6.57 -18.09
CA ASP A 47 -22.87 5.93 -19.25
C ASP A 47 -23.93 5.29 -20.14
N SER A 48 -24.41 6.04 -21.15
CA SER A 48 -25.46 5.60 -22.08
C SER A 48 -25.00 4.51 -23.04
N ASN A 49 -23.69 4.41 -23.27
CA ASN A 49 -23.09 3.47 -24.22
C ASN A 49 -22.49 2.24 -23.52
N TYR A 50 -22.96 1.93 -22.30
CA TYR A 50 -22.42 0.81 -21.55
C TYR A 50 -22.85 -0.52 -22.14
N ASN A 51 -21.99 -1.14 -22.90
CA ASN A 51 -22.11 -2.53 -23.32
C ASN A 51 -21.00 -3.34 -22.65
N LEU A 52 -21.35 -4.32 -21.83
CA LEU A 52 -20.37 -5.10 -21.09
C LEU A 52 -20.55 -6.58 -21.35
N GLU A 53 -19.54 -7.18 -21.98
CA GLU A 53 -19.40 -8.62 -22.07
C GLU A 53 -18.73 -9.16 -20.81
N GLN A 54 -19.39 -10.09 -20.14
CA GLN A 54 -18.85 -10.72 -18.92
C GLN A 54 -18.45 -12.16 -19.20
N LEU A 55 -17.16 -12.47 -19.02
CA LEU A 55 -16.69 -13.84 -18.97
C LEU A 55 -16.51 -14.27 -17.51
N LYS A 56 -17.37 -15.17 -17.05
CA LYS A 56 -17.27 -15.80 -15.72
C LYS A 56 -16.49 -17.10 -15.81
N ILE A 57 -15.33 -17.17 -15.17
CA ILE A 57 -14.56 -18.41 -15.02
C ILE A 57 -14.84 -18.97 -13.63
N ASN A 58 -15.69 -20.00 -13.55
CA ASN A 58 -16.20 -20.51 -12.28
C ASN A 58 -15.41 -21.65 -11.61
N PRO A 59 -14.54 -22.44 -12.24
CA PRO A 59 -13.90 -23.55 -11.54
C PRO A 59 -12.89 -23.04 -10.51
N LYS A 60 -13.25 -23.16 -9.23
CA LYS A 60 -12.31 -23.02 -8.12
C LYS A 60 -11.53 -24.34 -8.00
N MET A 61 -10.34 -24.41 -8.60
CA MET A 61 -9.45 -25.55 -8.43
C MET A 61 -8.74 -25.57 -7.08
N LYS A 62 -8.73 -24.46 -6.36
CA LYS A 62 -7.97 -24.24 -5.14
C LYS A 62 -8.90 -24.29 -3.92
N VAL A 63 -8.53 -25.09 -2.92
CA VAL A 63 -9.23 -25.23 -1.65
C VAL A 63 -8.52 -24.44 -0.57
N GLU A 64 -9.28 -23.77 0.27
CA GLU A 64 -8.77 -23.01 1.40
C GLU A 64 -9.07 -23.77 2.70
N LYS A 65 -8.06 -24.00 3.55
CA LYS A 65 -8.21 -24.56 4.89
C LYS A 65 -7.85 -23.50 5.93
N TYR A 66 -8.69 -23.33 6.91
CA TYR A 66 -8.57 -22.28 7.93
C TYR A 66 -8.36 -22.90 9.29
N TYR A 67 -7.28 -22.48 9.94
CA TYR A 67 -6.88 -22.85 11.28
C TYR A 67 -6.99 -21.63 12.19
N TYR A 68 -7.39 -21.84 13.44
CA TYR A 68 -7.43 -20.80 14.44
C TYR A 68 -6.74 -21.28 15.71
N ALA A 69 -5.66 -20.63 16.08
CA ALA A 69 -4.89 -20.90 17.29
C ALA A 69 -5.15 -19.78 18.30
N ASP A 70 -5.75 -20.12 19.43
CA ASP A 70 -6.03 -19.21 20.53
C ASP A 70 -5.05 -19.47 21.68
N PHE A 71 -4.01 -18.66 21.76
CA PHE A 71 -2.98 -18.76 22.80
C PHE A 71 -3.47 -18.29 24.18
N PHE A 72 -4.59 -17.57 24.26
CA PHE A 72 -5.22 -17.21 25.51
C PHE A 72 -5.96 -18.40 26.12
N THR A 73 -6.76 -19.13 25.33
CA THR A 73 -7.47 -20.33 25.77
C THR A 73 -6.65 -21.61 25.61
N LYS A 74 -5.46 -21.53 24.99
CA LYS A 74 -4.56 -22.65 24.67
C LYS A 74 -5.19 -23.76 23.85
N LYS A 75 -6.05 -23.39 22.90
CA LYS A 75 -6.75 -24.33 22.03
C LYS A 75 -6.53 -24.03 20.57
N GLU A 76 -6.50 -25.10 19.77
CA GLU A 76 -6.41 -25.03 18.33
C GLU A 76 -7.67 -25.57 17.67
N TYR A 77 -8.13 -24.87 16.61
CA TYR A 77 -9.38 -25.16 15.93
C TYR A 77 -9.18 -25.20 14.41
N VAL A 78 -9.95 -26.07 13.74
CA VAL A 78 -10.21 -25.99 12.30
C VAL A 78 -11.57 -25.33 12.08
N TYR A 79 -11.65 -24.41 11.14
CA TYR A 79 -12.90 -23.80 10.74
C TYR A 79 -13.45 -24.46 9.47
N ASP A 80 -14.68 -24.99 9.57
CA ASP A 80 -15.44 -25.49 8.43
C ASP A 80 -16.29 -24.35 7.87
N GLN A 81 -15.94 -23.90 6.66
CA GLN A 81 -16.60 -22.79 5.99
C GLN A 81 -18.00 -23.13 5.45
N PHE A 82 -18.33 -24.43 5.27
CA PHE A 82 -19.65 -24.90 4.79
C PHE A 82 -20.65 -24.99 5.93
N LEU A 83 -20.24 -25.58 7.05
CA LEU A 83 -21.06 -25.68 8.26
C LEU A 83 -21.04 -24.41 9.10
N ASN A 84 -20.06 -23.51 8.85
CA ASN A 84 -19.81 -22.29 9.61
C ASN A 84 -19.49 -22.56 11.09
N GLU A 85 -18.76 -23.65 11.35
CA GLU A 85 -18.44 -24.13 12.69
C GLU A 85 -16.94 -24.31 12.91
N PHE A 86 -16.53 -24.18 14.18
CA PHE A 86 -15.17 -24.45 14.62
C PHE A 86 -15.12 -25.81 15.33
N TYR A 87 -14.14 -26.61 14.95
CA TYR A 87 -13.85 -27.89 15.59
C TYR A 87 -12.52 -27.79 16.32
N CYS A 88 -12.53 -27.94 17.65
CA CYS A 88 -11.30 -28.02 18.44
C CYS A 88 -10.65 -29.38 18.16
N TYR A 89 -9.38 -29.35 17.72
CA TYR A 89 -8.66 -30.58 17.41
C TYR A 89 -7.32 -30.73 18.15
N GLY A 90 -6.91 -29.71 18.90
CA GLY A 90 -5.67 -29.76 19.64
C GLY A 90 -5.62 -28.75 20.78
N GLU A 91 -4.61 -28.94 21.64
CA GLU A 91 -4.25 -28.03 22.70
C GLU A 91 -2.85 -27.46 22.45
N LEU A 92 -2.68 -26.17 22.73
CA LEU A 92 -1.43 -25.42 22.57
C LEU A 92 -0.61 -25.42 23.88
N ASN A 93 -0.58 -26.54 24.57
CA ASN A 93 0.11 -26.65 25.85
C ASN A 93 1.63 -26.57 25.65
N ASN A 94 2.27 -25.63 26.40
CA ASN A 94 3.71 -25.46 26.45
C ASN A 94 4.38 -25.11 25.08
N ILE A 95 3.63 -24.61 24.12
CA ILE A 95 4.17 -24.10 22.86
C ILE A 95 4.03 -22.58 22.80
N ASP A 96 5.10 -21.91 22.38
CA ASP A 96 5.07 -20.47 22.10
C ASP A 96 4.46 -20.18 20.73
N LYS A 97 3.89 -18.99 20.55
CA LYS A 97 3.32 -18.54 19.28
C LYS A 97 4.29 -18.67 18.11
N TYR A 98 5.55 -18.34 18.32
CA TYR A 98 6.55 -18.37 17.23
C TYR A 98 7.00 -19.81 16.95
N GLU A 99 7.11 -20.66 17.96
CA GLU A 99 7.33 -22.10 17.76
C GLU A 99 6.19 -22.71 16.95
N TYR A 100 4.94 -22.33 17.26
CA TYR A 100 3.77 -22.74 16.49
C TYR A 100 3.86 -22.30 15.03
N ILE A 101 4.24 -21.04 14.76
CA ILE A 101 4.45 -20.53 13.39
C ILE A 101 5.55 -21.32 12.69
N ILE A 102 6.64 -21.64 13.37
CA ILE A 102 7.76 -22.38 12.81
C ILE A 102 7.36 -23.83 12.48
N GLN A 103 6.71 -24.53 13.42
CA GLN A 103 6.25 -25.91 13.23
C GLN A 103 5.21 -26.02 12.11
N ASN A 104 4.31 -25.07 12.02
CA ASN A 104 3.30 -25.00 10.96
C ASN A 104 3.79 -24.29 9.71
N GLY A 105 5.03 -23.84 9.66
CA GLY A 105 5.61 -23.12 8.53
C GLY A 105 5.81 -24.00 7.28
N ALA A 106 6.16 -23.35 6.18
CA ALA A 106 6.55 -23.94 4.90
C ALA A 106 7.81 -23.23 4.37
N SER A 107 8.10 -23.35 3.07
CA SER A 107 9.24 -22.65 2.47
C SER A 107 9.12 -21.14 2.54
N LYS A 108 7.92 -20.61 2.31
CA LYS A 108 7.63 -19.16 2.35
C LYS A 108 6.37 -18.88 3.15
N ASN A 109 6.52 -18.19 4.26
CA ASN A 109 5.46 -17.91 5.19
C ASN A 109 5.18 -16.41 5.24
N LEU A 110 3.95 -16.03 4.93
CA LEU A 110 3.50 -14.66 4.97
C LEU A 110 2.85 -14.40 6.33
N ILE A 111 3.35 -13.40 7.08
CA ILE A 111 2.88 -13.06 8.43
C ILE A 111 2.30 -11.65 8.41
N TYR A 112 0.99 -11.55 8.56
CA TYR A 112 0.27 -10.29 8.49
C TYR A 112 0.15 -9.59 9.83
N LEU A 113 0.49 -8.31 9.85
CA LEU A 113 0.30 -7.37 10.95
C LEU A 113 -0.24 -6.04 10.44
N ASN A 114 -0.96 -5.32 11.29
CA ASN A 114 -1.59 -4.05 10.90
C ASN A 114 -0.59 -2.91 10.74
N ARG A 115 0.37 -2.77 11.68
CA ARG A 115 1.24 -1.60 11.78
C ARG A 115 2.72 -1.97 11.79
N PRO A 116 3.59 -1.16 11.12
CA PRO A 116 5.03 -1.38 11.13
C PRO A 116 5.65 -1.45 12.53
N LYS A 117 5.16 -0.64 13.48
CA LYS A 117 5.64 -0.67 14.85
C LYS A 117 5.51 -2.06 15.50
N HIS A 118 4.38 -2.74 15.27
CA HIS A 118 4.15 -4.08 15.80
C HIS A 118 5.07 -5.12 15.15
N ILE A 119 5.46 -4.91 13.88
CA ILE A 119 6.42 -5.80 13.20
C ILE A 119 7.72 -5.88 14.00
N LYS A 120 8.28 -4.74 14.42
CA LYS A 120 9.55 -4.71 15.14
C LYS A 120 9.48 -5.50 16.45
N ASP A 121 8.40 -5.34 17.22
CA ASP A 121 8.19 -6.08 18.46
C ASP A 121 8.07 -7.59 18.23
N GLU A 122 7.38 -8.00 17.15
CA GLU A 122 7.22 -9.40 16.77
C GLU A 122 8.54 -10.01 16.26
N LEU A 123 9.32 -9.26 15.50
CA LEU A 123 10.63 -9.69 15.01
C LEU A 123 11.60 -9.99 16.15
N LEU A 124 11.70 -9.09 17.14
CA LEU A 124 12.55 -9.25 18.34
C LEU A 124 12.19 -10.50 19.16
N LYS A 125 10.92 -10.88 19.13
CA LYS A 125 10.48 -12.11 19.82
C LYS A 125 10.77 -13.35 18.97
N MET A 126 10.44 -13.32 17.68
CA MET A 126 10.59 -14.48 16.79
C MET A 126 12.06 -14.86 16.56
N GLU A 127 12.96 -13.88 16.48
CA GLU A 127 14.38 -14.15 16.23
C GLU A 127 15.04 -15.05 17.28
N LYS A 128 14.50 -15.10 18.51
CA LYS A 128 14.99 -15.95 19.61
C LYS A 128 14.84 -17.45 19.33
N PHE A 129 13.91 -17.80 18.45
CA PHE A 129 13.61 -19.18 18.07
C PHE A 129 14.33 -19.63 16.79
N LEU A 130 15.11 -18.74 16.17
CA LEU A 130 15.78 -19.01 14.90
C LEU A 130 17.29 -18.82 15.03
N SER A 131 18.05 -19.76 14.48
CA SER A 131 19.50 -19.66 14.38
C SER A 131 19.93 -18.95 13.09
N ASN A 132 21.12 -18.39 13.11
CA ASN A 132 21.72 -17.81 11.90
C ASN A 132 21.90 -18.87 10.82
N ASN A 133 21.53 -18.50 9.62
CA ASN A 133 21.68 -19.34 8.44
C ASN A 133 23.01 -18.99 7.77
N SER A 134 23.98 -19.93 7.84
CA SER A 134 25.33 -19.79 7.27
C SER A 134 25.37 -19.93 5.74
N ASN A 135 24.32 -19.53 5.03
CA ASN A 135 24.23 -19.64 3.60
C ASN A 135 24.96 -18.50 2.89
N ASN A 136 25.92 -18.85 2.00
CA ASN A 136 26.68 -17.87 1.22
C ASN A 136 25.82 -16.90 0.41
N ASN A 137 24.63 -17.29 -0.04
CA ASN A 137 23.73 -16.39 -0.76
C ASN A 137 23.14 -15.33 0.17
N ILE A 138 22.71 -15.71 1.36
CA ILE A 138 22.21 -14.75 2.36
C ILE A 138 23.31 -13.75 2.73
N GLU A 139 24.53 -14.20 2.96
CA GLU A 139 25.65 -13.29 3.27
C GLU A 139 25.96 -12.32 2.12
N LYS A 140 25.85 -12.76 0.85
CA LYS A 140 25.97 -11.84 -0.29
C LYS A 140 24.86 -10.80 -0.31
N ILE A 141 23.61 -11.20 -0.02
CA ILE A 141 22.48 -10.28 0.06
C ILE A 141 22.70 -9.27 1.19
N CYS A 142 23.08 -9.75 2.37
CA CYS A 142 23.36 -8.92 3.53
C CYS A 142 24.48 -7.91 3.25
N LYS A 143 25.60 -8.37 2.66
CA LYS A 143 26.71 -7.50 2.29
C LYS A 143 26.29 -6.43 1.28
N THR A 144 25.46 -6.76 0.31
CA THR A 144 24.92 -5.76 -0.63
C THR A 144 24.11 -4.68 0.09
N LEU A 145 23.31 -5.04 1.09
CA LEU A 145 22.56 -4.07 1.90
C LEU A 145 23.47 -3.25 2.82
N GLU A 146 24.50 -3.88 3.41
CA GLU A 146 25.53 -3.18 4.20
C GLU A 146 26.25 -2.11 3.37
N ASP A 147 26.64 -2.48 2.16
CA ASP A 147 27.36 -1.59 1.25
C ASP A 147 26.47 -0.47 0.72
N TYR A 148 25.20 -0.77 0.47
CA TYR A 148 24.25 0.19 -0.12
C TYR A 148 23.60 1.14 0.90
N ILE A 149 23.30 0.64 2.12
CA ILE A 149 22.59 1.41 3.17
C ILE A 149 23.52 1.71 4.34
N ASN A 150 23.69 0.72 5.23
CA ASN A 150 24.53 0.75 6.42
C ASN A 150 24.67 -0.66 6.99
N LYS A 151 25.80 -0.94 7.66
CA LYS A 151 26.02 -2.19 8.39
C LYS A 151 25.04 -2.40 9.56
N ASP A 152 24.56 -1.29 10.16
CA ASP A 152 23.66 -1.30 11.31
C ASP A 152 22.16 -1.31 10.88
N TYR A 153 21.87 -1.60 9.59
CA TYR A 153 20.50 -1.73 9.13
C TYR A 153 19.88 -3.04 9.64
N ASP A 154 18.93 -2.92 10.56
CA ASP A 154 18.37 -4.05 11.33
C ASP A 154 17.81 -5.20 10.48
N LEU A 155 17.32 -4.93 9.26
CA LEU A 155 16.87 -5.97 8.33
C LEU A 155 17.95 -7.02 8.05
N ILE A 156 19.23 -6.64 8.07
CA ILE A 156 20.37 -7.52 7.76
C ILE A 156 20.45 -8.66 8.77
N ASP A 157 20.34 -8.35 10.05
CA ASP A 157 20.40 -9.36 11.12
C ASP A 157 19.21 -10.33 11.05
N TYR A 158 18.02 -9.81 10.75
CA TYR A 158 16.85 -10.64 10.54
C TYR A 158 16.98 -11.53 9.30
N MET A 159 17.54 -11.02 8.18
CA MET A 159 17.74 -11.82 6.98
C MET A 159 18.71 -12.98 7.21
N ARG A 160 19.75 -12.82 8.03
CA ARG A 160 20.64 -13.91 8.46
C ARG A 160 19.88 -15.03 9.18
N LYS A 161 18.75 -14.71 9.82
CA LYS A 161 17.85 -15.69 10.47
C LYS A 161 16.72 -16.18 9.56
N GLY A 162 16.71 -15.76 8.29
CA GLY A 162 15.67 -16.13 7.32
C GLY A 162 14.37 -15.36 7.50
N ILE A 163 14.40 -14.23 8.21
CA ILE A 163 13.26 -13.34 8.42
C ILE A 163 13.41 -12.10 7.56
N VAL A 164 12.31 -11.63 7.00
CA VAL A 164 12.23 -10.39 6.25
C VAL A 164 11.02 -9.60 6.69
N TYR A 165 11.12 -8.30 6.74
CA TYR A 165 9.95 -7.43 6.89
C TYR A 165 9.75 -6.58 5.63
N HIS A 166 8.50 -6.23 5.39
CA HIS A 166 8.11 -5.43 4.23
C HIS A 166 6.98 -4.46 4.62
N PHE A 167 7.22 -3.18 4.48
CA PHE A 167 6.23 -2.13 4.72
C PHE A 167 6.49 -0.90 3.83
N GLY A 168 5.46 -0.03 3.69
CA GLY A 168 5.44 1.04 2.70
C GLY A 168 6.47 2.16 2.89
N ALA A 169 7.01 2.34 4.09
CA ALA A 169 8.01 3.37 4.35
C ALA A 169 9.44 2.94 3.99
N MET A 170 9.65 1.69 3.54
CA MET A 170 10.95 1.28 3.02
C MET A 170 11.29 2.05 1.73
N PRO A 171 12.56 2.48 1.54
CA PRO A 171 13.00 3.06 0.28
C PRO A 171 12.73 2.12 -0.89
N ASP A 172 12.22 2.64 -2.01
CA ASP A 172 11.78 1.83 -3.15
C ASP A 172 12.87 0.90 -3.69
N ASN A 173 14.11 1.37 -3.76
CA ASN A 173 15.23 0.54 -4.23
C ASN A 173 15.49 -0.64 -3.30
N VAL A 174 15.45 -0.41 -1.99
CA VAL A 174 15.62 -1.47 -0.96
C VAL A 174 14.47 -2.45 -1.05
N ARG A 175 13.24 -1.94 -1.12
CA ARG A 175 12.04 -2.76 -1.24
C ARG A 175 12.09 -3.66 -2.46
N ASN A 176 12.40 -3.11 -3.64
CA ASN A 176 12.53 -3.86 -4.89
C ASN A 176 13.63 -4.91 -4.82
N TYR A 177 14.77 -4.57 -4.20
CA TYR A 177 15.86 -5.52 -3.99
C TYR A 177 15.44 -6.68 -3.08
N VAL A 178 14.81 -6.38 -1.93
CA VAL A 178 14.29 -7.39 -1.00
C VAL A 178 13.25 -8.29 -1.66
N GLU A 179 12.34 -7.72 -2.45
CA GLU A 179 11.35 -8.49 -3.21
C GLU A 179 11.99 -9.44 -4.23
N LYS A 180 13.07 -9.01 -4.88
CA LYS A 180 13.85 -9.87 -5.77
C LYS A 180 14.50 -11.01 -4.99
N CYS A 181 15.18 -10.71 -3.88
CA CYS A 181 15.82 -11.72 -3.03
C CYS A 181 14.82 -12.74 -2.50
N LEU A 182 13.62 -12.29 -2.10
CA LEU A 182 12.54 -13.19 -1.64
C LEU A 182 12.07 -14.17 -2.72
N LYS A 183 12.12 -13.79 -3.99
CA LYS A 183 11.78 -14.71 -5.11
C LYS A 183 12.87 -15.73 -5.37
N GLU A 184 14.12 -15.33 -5.25
CA GLU A 184 15.27 -16.11 -5.66
C GLU A 184 15.82 -17.02 -4.55
N ASP A 185 15.77 -16.62 -3.28
CA ASP A 185 16.35 -17.37 -2.16
C ASP A 185 15.29 -18.03 -1.29
N LYS A 186 15.37 -19.38 -1.19
CA LYS A 186 14.45 -20.20 -0.40
C LYS A 186 14.69 -20.10 1.12
N ASN A 187 15.85 -19.61 1.55
CA ASN A 187 16.19 -19.52 2.96
C ASN A 187 15.56 -18.32 3.66
N LEU A 188 15.08 -17.32 2.91
CA LEU A 188 14.25 -16.24 3.43
C LEU A 188 12.82 -16.77 3.59
N LYS A 189 12.48 -17.28 4.78
CA LYS A 189 11.28 -18.10 5.02
C LYS A 189 10.12 -17.34 5.62
N TYR A 190 10.36 -16.35 6.48
CA TYR A 190 9.33 -15.67 7.26
C TYR A 190 9.25 -14.21 6.85
N ILE A 191 8.12 -13.81 6.30
CA ILE A 191 7.94 -12.48 5.73
C ILE A 191 6.86 -11.75 6.52
N PHE A 192 7.27 -10.80 7.36
CA PHE A 192 6.39 -9.91 8.08
C PHE A 192 5.98 -8.73 7.21
N PHE A 193 4.70 -8.44 7.15
CA PHE A 193 4.22 -7.38 6.29
C PHE A 193 2.98 -6.68 6.83
N THR A 194 2.76 -5.47 6.31
CA THR A 194 1.54 -4.69 6.56
C THR A 194 0.65 -4.63 5.32
N SER A 195 -0.40 -3.83 5.40
CA SER A 195 -1.37 -3.66 4.31
C SER A 195 -0.78 -3.19 2.98
N THR A 196 0.46 -2.71 2.93
CA THR A 196 1.13 -2.29 1.69
C THR A 196 1.33 -3.43 0.70
N LEU A 197 1.44 -4.65 1.18
CA LEU A 197 1.52 -5.83 0.32
C LEU A 197 0.20 -6.12 -0.42
N PHE A 198 -0.92 -5.48 -0.05
CA PHE A 198 -2.16 -5.56 -0.83
C PHE A 198 -2.00 -4.97 -2.25
N GLU A 199 -1.00 -4.13 -2.47
CA GLU A 199 -0.80 -3.38 -3.70
C GLU A 199 0.35 -3.97 -4.54
N GLY A 200 0.05 -5.01 -5.35
CA GLY A 200 0.88 -5.31 -6.52
C GLY A 200 2.07 -6.26 -6.38
N VAL A 201 2.49 -6.66 -5.18
CA VAL A 201 3.66 -7.53 -5.04
C VAL A 201 3.36 -8.96 -5.50
N ASN A 202 4.07 -9.41 -6.51
CA ASN A 202 3.93 -10.76 -7.05
C ASN A 202 5.02 -11.68 -6.49
N MET A 203 4.81 -12.22 -5.29
CA MET A 203 5.71 -13.16 -4.64
C MET A 203 5.03 -14.50 -4.36
N PRO A 204 5.77 -15.62 -4.45
CA PRO A 204 5.25 -16.93 -4.09
C PRO A 204 5.23 -17.08 -2.56
N PHE A 205 4.06 -17.36 -2.01
CA PHE A 205 3.90 -17.72 -0.60
C PHE A 205 3.18 -19.06 -0.50
N ASP A 206 3.58 -19.89 0.47
CA ASP A 206 3.00 -21.21 0.69
C ASP A 206 1.95 -21.20 1.80
N LYS A 207 2.13 -20.35 2.83
CA LYS A 207 1.23 -20.24 3.97
C LYS A 207 1.03 -18.79 4.39
N LEU A 208 -0.13 -18.52 5.00
CA LEU A 208 -0.48 -17.22 5.56
C LEU A 208 -0.78 -17.37 7.05
N PHE A 209 -0.13 -16.53 7.86
CA PHE A 209 -0.40 -16.35 9.28
C PHE A 209 -0.96 -14.95 9.49
N VAL A 210 -2.13 -14.85 10.11
CA VAL A 210 -2.83 -13.59 10.37
C VAL A 210 -2.82 -13.33 11.87
N LEU A 211 -2.01 -12.38 12.30
CA LEU A 211 -1.84 -12.02 13.71
C LEU A 211 -2.70 -10.82 14.10
N ASP A 212 -3.23 -10.08 13.13
CA ASP A 212 -4.07 -8.91 13.37
C ASP A 212 -5.25 -8.89 12.39
N LEU A 213 -6.42 -8.52 12.86
CA LEU A 213 -7.64 -8.42 12.05
C LEU A 213 -7.93 -7.00 11.56
N LYS A 214 -7.01 -6.06 11.76
CA LYS A 214 -7.19 -4.65 11.42
C LYS A 214 -6.38 -4.25 10.18
N LYS A 215 -6.86 -3.21 9.48
CA LYS A 215 -6.15 -2.44 8.47
C LYS A 215 -6.26 -0.97 8.83
N GLY A 216 -5.19 -0.38 9.31
CA GLY A 216 -5.21 0.96 9.89
C GLY A 216 -6.09 1.00 11.15
N ARG A 217 -7.15 1.79 11.14
CA ARG A 217 -8.11 1.93 12.25
C ARG A 217 -9.34 1.02 12.11
N SER A 218 -9.56 0.42 10.95
CA SER A 218 -10.74 -0.39 10.63
C SER A 218 -10.41 -1.88 10.64
N ASN A 219 -11.40 -2.74 10.79
CA ASN A 219 -11.24 -4.17 10.62
C ASN A 219 -10.96 -4.52 9.15
N LEU A 220 -10.23 -5.63 8.93
CA LEU A 220 -10.09 -6.22 7.61
C LEU A 220 -11.48 -6.53 7.03
N THR A 221 -11.69 -6.18 5.77
CA THR A 221 -12.90 -6.59 5.04
C THR A 221 -12.70 -7.97 4.41
N TYR A 222 -13.81 -8.59 4.00
CA TYR A 222 -13.78 -9.81 3.20
C TYR A 222 -12.83 -9.69 1.99
N HIS A 223 -12.88 -8.58 1.27
CA HIS A 223 -12.03 -8.34 0.10
C HIS A 223 -10.55 -8.26 0.46
N HIS A 224 -10.21 -7.59 1.56
CA HIS A 224 -8.83 -7.53 2.04
C HIS A 224 -8.31 -8.94 2.37
N LEU A 225 -9.12 -9.71 3.12
CA LEU A 225 -8.75 -11.07 3.51
C LEU A 225 -8.60 -12.00 2.30
N LYS A 226 -9.55 -11.97 1.35
CA LYS A 226 -9.46 -12.77 0.11
C LYS A 226 -8.28 -12.36 -0.77
N ASN A 227 -7.91 -11.09 -0.79
CA ASN A 227 -6.70 -10.63 -1.48
C ASN A 227 -5.42 -11.20 -0.85
N LEU A 228 -5.35 -11.26 0.50
CA LEU A 228 -4.24 -11.92 1.20
C LEU A 228 -4.16 -13.40 0.89
N ILE A 229 -5.29 -14.11 1.03
CA ILE A 229 -5.38 -15.54 0.77
C ILE A 229 -5.03 -15.86 -0.68
N GLY A 230 -5.44 -15.01 -1.62
CA GLY A 230 -5.12 -15.15 -3.04
C GLY A 230 -3.62 -15.07 -3.37
N ARG A 231 -2.79 -14.59 -2.44
CA ARG A 231 -1.32 -14.56 -2.58
C ARG A 231 -0.63 -15.85 -2.22
N VAL A 232 -1.33 -16.71 -1.46
CA VAL A 232 -0.82 -18.03 -1.06
C VAL A 232 -1.01 -19.01 -2.20
N ASN A 233 0.01 -19.78 -2.53
CA ASN A 233 -0.03 -20.84 -3.55
C ASN A 233 -0.64 -20.37 -4.88
N ARG A 234 -0.02 -19.40 -5.55
CA ARG A 234 -0.52 -18.90 -6.83
C ARG A 234 -0.45 -19.97 -7.91
N TYR A 235 -1.41 -19.99 -8.81
CA TYR A 235 -1.52 -20.96 -9.89
C TYR A 235 -0.25 -21.07 -10.75
N ASN A 236 0.42 -19.95 -11.04
CA ASN A 236 1.67 -19.95 -11.79
C ASN A 236 2.77 -20.80 -11.11
N ASN A 237 2.78 -20.86 -9.77
CA ASN A 237 3.76 -21.63 -9.03
C ASN A 237 3.35 -23.11 -8.92
N ILE A 238 2.04 -23.38 -8.81
CA ILE A 238 1.49 -24.74 -8.69
C ILE A 238 1.65 -25.50 -10.01
N PHE A 239 1.39 -24.83 -11.12
CA PHE A 239 1.41 -25.42 -12.46
C PHE A 239 2.71 -25.15 -13.23
N ASP A 240 3.77 -24.73 -12.53
CA ASP A 240 5.09 -24.65 -13.13
C ASP A 240 5.55 -26.05 -13.59
N LEU A 241 5.87 -26.16 -14.87
CA LEU A 241 6.30 -27.44 -15.47
C LEU A 241 7.55 -28.05 -14.80
N LYS A 242 8.38 -27.22 -14.16
CA LYS A 242 9.58 -27.62 -13.46
C LYS A 242 9.33 -28.14 -12.04
N ASN A 243 8.28 -27.64 -11.39
CA ASN A 243 7.96 -27.92 -9.99
C ASN A 243 6.46 -28.20 -9.81
N LYS A 244 6.01 -29.37 -10.29
CA LYS A 244 4.61 -29.80 -10.11
C LYS A 244 4.31 -30.02 -8.63
N TYR A 245 3.62 -29.08 -8.01
CA TYR A 245 3.32 -29.08 -6.58
C TYR A 245 1.81 -29.03 -6.34
N LEU A 246 1.15 -30.19 -6.48
CA LEU A 246 -0.32 -30.29 -6.35
C LEU A 246 -0.82 -29.96 -4.93
N ASP A 247 -0.01 -30.17 -3.88
CA ASP A 247 -0.37 -29.78 -2.52
C ASP A 247 -0.61 -28.28 -2.38
N GLY A 248 -0.05 -27.48 -3.28
CA GLY A 248 -0.32 -26.04 -3.39
C GLY A 248 -1.78 -25.72 -3.76
N LEU A 249 -2.56 -26.69 -4.24
CA LEU A 249 -4.02 -26.52 -4.42
C LEU A 249 -4.75 -26.38 -3.09
N ILE A 250 -4.13 -26.70 -1.96
CA ILE A 250 -4.66 -26.50 -0.62
C ILE A 250 -3.95 -25.34 0.04
N SER A 251 -4.58 -24.16 0.06
CA SER A 251 -4.07 -22.99 0.76
C SER A 251 -4.39 -23.06 2.25
N LYS A 252 -3.36 -23.08 3.09
CA LYS A 252 -3.51 -23.10 4.55
C LYS A 252 -3.35 -21.67 5.11
N VAL A 253 -4.34 -21.24 5.87
CA VAL A 253 -4.41 -19.94 6.51
C VAL A 253 -4.57 -20.13 8.00
N TYR A 254 -3.68 -19.52 8.77
CA TYR A 254 -3.64 -19.63 10.23
C TYR A 254 -3.98 -18.27 10.83
N PHE A 255 -5.04 -18.20 11.62
CA PHE A 255 -5.40 -17.06 12.44
C PHE A 255 -4.84 -17.30 13.84
N ILE A 256 -4.06 -16.35 14.37
CA ILE A 256 -3.39 -16.49 15.66
C ILE A 256 -3.83 -15.36 16.58
N LYS A 257 -4.41 -15.73 17.74
CA LYS A 257 -4.81 -14.81 18.80
C LYS A 257 -3.93 -15.02 20.03
N GLU A 258 -3.29 -13.96 20.49
CA GLU A 258 -2.40 -14.00 21.68
C GLU A 258 -3.07 -13.41 22.94
N ILE A 259 -3.83 -12.34 22.78
CA ILE A 259 -4.38 -11.56 23.89
C ILE A 259 -5.92 -11.67 23.88
N ASN A 260 -6.52 -11.55 25.07
CA ASN A 260 -7.97 -11.45 25.19
C ASN A 260 -8.47 -10.07 24.71
N GLU A 261 -8.46 -9.85 23.42
CA GLU A 261 -9.08 -8.67 22.81
C GLU A 261 -10.60 -8.90 22.68
N ASN A 262 -11.38 -7.84 22.88
CA ASN A 262 -12.84 -7.84 22.72
C ASN A 262 -13.30 -8.16 21.29
N ASN A 263 -12.40 -8.21 20.32
CA ASN A 263 -12.71 -8.63 18.94
C ASN A 263 -12.60 -10.15 18.84
N SER A 264 -13.72 -10.82 18.69
CA SER A 264 -13.75 -12.25 18.47
C SER A 264 -13.18 -12.58 17.09
N PHE A 265 -11.99 -13.21 17.05
CA PHE A 265 -11.44 -13.79 15.82
C PHE A 265 -12.42 -14.80 15.21
N MET A 266 -13.09 -15.58 16.05
CA MET A 266 -14.07 -16.56 15.59
C MET A 266 -15.23 -15.90 14.85
N ASP A 267 -15.80 -14.82 15.41
CA ASP A 267 -16.90 -14.09 14.75
C ASP A 267 -16.45 -13.45 13.45
N PHE A 268 -15.25 -12.89 13.43
CA PHE A 268 -14.67 -12.34 12.22
C PHE A 268 -14.53 -13.41 11.13
N ILE A 269 -14.00 -14.59 11.46
CA ILE A 269 -13.83 -15.72 10.56
C ILE A 269 -15.19 -16.20 10.06
N LYS A 270 -16.15 -16.46 10.96
CA LYS A 270 -17.52 -16.88 10.63
C LYS A 270 -18.20 -15.89 9.69
N ASN A 271 -18.11 -14.60 9.97
CA ASN A 271 -18.75 -13.56 9.17
C ASN A 271 -18.13 -13.33 7.81
N ASN A 272 -16.80 -13.56 7.67
CA ASN A 272 -16.09 -13.27 6.44
C ASN A 272 -15.81 -14.49 5.56
N LEU A 273 -15.75 -15.70 6.11
CA LEU A 273 -15.31 -16.89 5.36
C LEU A 273 -16.39 -17.93 5.12
N LYS A 274 -17.57 -17.80 5.70
CA LYS A 274 -18.70 -18.69 5.46
C LYS A 274 -19.01 -18.81 3.97
N ILE A 275 -19.12 -20.02 3.46
CA ILE A 275 -19.67 -20.32 2.14
C ILE A 275 -21.17 -20.47 2.27
N ASN A 276 -21.94 -19.59 1.68
CA ASN A 276 -23.38 -19.75 1.59
C ASN A 276 -23.68 -20.79 0.51
N SER A 277 -24.20 -21.96 0.92
CA SER A 277 -24.67 -23.03 0.03
C SER A 277 -25.85 -22.59 -0.84
N ASN A 278 -26.67 -21.67 -0.35
CA ASN A 278 -27.68 -20.99 -1.15
C ASN A 278 -27.02 -19.78 -1.82
N SER A 279 -26.91 -19.82 -3.11
CA SER A 279 -26.27 -18.85 -4.02
C SER A 279 -26.89 -17.44 -4.04
N LYS A 280 -27.37 -16.93 -2.91
CA LYS A 280 -27.47 -15.49 -2.69
C LYS A 280 -26.04 -15.00 -2.48
N LEU A 281 -25.35 -14.86 -3.60
CA LEU A 281 -24.09 -14.16 -3.74
C LEU A 281 -24.12 -12.96 -2.80
N ARG A 282 -23.09 -12.79 -1.99
CA ARG A 282 -22.92 -11.54 -1.24
C ARG A 282 -22.92 -10.44 -2.29
N LYS A 283 -24.00 -9.67 -2.33
CA LYS A 283 -24.09 -8.53 -3.24
C LYS A 283 -22.90 -7.64 -2.96
N ASP A 284 -22.17 -7.29 -4.00
CA ASP A 284 -21.12 -6.29 -3.89
C ASP A 284 -21.72 -5.02 -3.27
N ILE A 285 -21.10 -4.52 -2.20
CA ILE A 285 -21.47 -3.22 -1.65
C ILE A 285 -20.66 -2.18 -2.42
N VAL A 286 -21.31 -1.54 -3.38
CA VAL A 286 -20.70 -0.48 -4.20
C VAL A 286 -20.80 0.84 -3.43
N LYS A 287 -19.65 1.34 -2.97
CA LYS A 287 -19.54 2.60 -2.21
C LYS A 287 -18.94 3.75 -3.01
N ASN A 288 -18.52 3.51 -4.24
CA ASN A 288 -18.00 4.56 -5.11
C ASN A 288 -19.16 5.32 -5.74
N ALA A 289 -19.33 6.56 -5.37
CA ALA A 289 -20.47 7.40 -5.80
C ALA A 289 -20.56 7.62 -7.32
N LEU A 290 -19.50 7.38 -8.09
CA LEU A 290 -19.50 7.46 -9.55
C LEU A 290 -20.12 6.23 -10.24
N LEU A 291 -20.32 5.12 -9.53
CA LEU A 291 -20.91 3.91 -10.06
C LEU A 291 -22.44 3.93 -9.91
N GLU A 292 -23.17 3.38 -10.89
CA GLU A 292 -24.65 3.43 -10.95
C GLU A 292 -25.30 2.77 -9.74
N ASN A 293 -24.81 1.60 -9.34
CA ASN A 293 -25.35 0.82 -8.22
C ASN A 293 -24.78 1.25 -6.84
N SER A 294 -24.21 2.46 -6.74
CA SER A 294 -23.63 2.93 -5.49
C SER A 294 -24.68 3.20 -4.41
N THR A 295 -24.34 2.81 -3.19
CA THR A 295 -25.09 3.18 -1.98
C THR A 295 -24.77 4.60 -1.49
N GLU A 296 -23.72 5.24 -2.03
CA GLU A 296 -23.28 6.59 -1.67
C GLU A 296 -23.72 7.59 -2.75
N ASN A 297 -24.06 8.79 -2.32
CA ASN A 297 -24.35 9.89 -3.22
C ASN A 297 -23.10 10.72 -3.51
N LEU A 298 -23.06 11.35 -4.68
CA LEU A 298 -22.08 12.37 -4.99
C LEU A 298 -22.35 13.59 -4.11
N ASN A 299 -21.31 14.21 -3.61
CA ASN A 299 -21.43 15.53 -3.00
C ASN A 299 -21.55 16.60 -4.10
N GLN A 300 -21.99 17.81 -3.73
CA GLN A 300 -22.23 18.87 -4.72
C GLN A 300 -20.94 19.24 -5.48
N SER A 301 -19.80 19.28 -4.81
CA SER A 301 -18.53 19.60 -5.46
C SER A 301 -18.10 18.55 -6.50
N ASP A 302 -18.41 17.26 -6.26
CA ASP A 302 -18.13 16.19 -7.23
C ASP A 302 -19.08 16.26 -8.42
N ILE A 303 -20.34 16.64 -8.20
CA ILE A 303 -21.33 16.89 -9.27
C ILE A 303 -20.86 18.04 -10.15
N ASP A 304 -20.52 19.17 -9.55
CA ASP A 304 -20.05 20.37 -10.25
C ASP A 304 -18.80 20.07 -11.10
N ILE A 305 -17.86 19.28 -10.57
CA ILE A 305 -16.69 18.83 -11.32
C ILE A 305 -17.09 17.98 -12.53
N ILE A 306 -18.03 17.05 -12.39
CA ILE A 306 -18.47 16.16 -13.47
C ILE A 306 -19.25 16.94 -14.53
N GLU A 307 -20.09 17.88 -14.12
CA GLU A 307 -20.85 18.73 -15.02
C GLU A 307 -19.94 19.70 -15.79
N ASN A 308 -19.01 20.34 -15.12
CA ASN A 308 -17.98 21.16 -15.75
C ASN A 308 -17.14 20.40 -16.76
N LEU A 309 -16.84 19.12 -16.47
CA LEU A 309 -16.09 18.26 -17.40
C LEU A 309 -16.93 17.84 -18.63
N LYS A 310 -18.27 17.76 -18.48
CA LYS A 310 -19.18 17.50 -19.60
C LYS A 310 -19.34 18.74 -20.47
N GLU A 311 -19.56 19.88 -19.85
CA GLU A 311 -19.76 21.15 -20.54
C GLU A 311 -18.52 21.63 -21.28
N ASN A 312 -17.35 21.46 -20.69
CA ASN A 312 -16.08 21.83 -21.30
C ASN A 312 -15.69 20.96 -22.52
N ASN A 313 -16.35 19.82 -22.73
CA ASN A 313 -16.20 19.04 -23.95
C ASN A 313 -17.08 19.54 -25.12
N ILE A 314 -18.06 20.40 -24.83
CA ILE A 314 -19.07 20.87 -25.80
C ILE A 314 -18.88 22.36 -26.15
N ASN A 315 -18.31 23.16 -25.28
CA ASN A 315 -18.10 24.58 -25.48
C ASN A 315 -16.61 24.95 -25.40
N ASP A 316 -16.13 25.75 -26.33
CA ASP A 316 -14.78 26.34 -26.44
C ASP A 316 -14.37 27.27 -25.26
N ASN A 317 -14.99 27.12 -24.09
CA ASN A 317 -14.65 27.84 -22.89
C ASN A 317 -13.50 27.22 -22.11
N TYR A 318 -12.41 26.96 -22.82
CA TYR A 318 -11.15 26.62 -22.14
C TYR A 318 -10.67 27.84 -21.35
N ARG A 319 -10.29 27.61 -20.08
CA ARG A 319 -9.51 28.59 -19.35
C ARG A 319 -8.26 28.89 -20.16
N LYS A 320 -8.07 30.13 -20.59
CA LYS A 320 -6.91 30.52 -21.39
C LYS A 320 -5.75 30.90 -20.47
N ILE A 321 -4.61 30.30 -20.75
CA ILE A 321 -3.36 30.73 -20.15
C ILE A 321 -3.02 32.12 -20.74
N LYS A 322 -2.66 33.05 -19.86
CA LYS A 322 -2.36 34.45 -20.24
C LYS A 322 -0.84 34.71 -20.24
N THR A 323 -0.06 33.89 -19.54
CA THR A 323 1.37 34.14 -19.34
C THR A 323 2.23 32.95 -19.78
N ASP A 324 3.46 33.21 -20.22
CA ASP A 324 4.42 32.15 -20.52
C ASP A 324 4.78 31.32 -19.26
N VAL A 325 4.74 31.97 -18.10
CA VAL A 325 4.93 31.32 -16.81
C VAL A 325 3.83 30.29 -16.55
N GLY A 326 2.57 30.67 -16.74
CA GLY A 326 1.43 29.77 -16.60
C GLY A 326 1.54 28.57 -17.55
N LYS A 327 1.93 28.82 -18.81
CA LYS A 327 2.17 27.77 -19.78
C LYS A 327 3.25 26.80 -19.31
N THR A 328 4.38 27.31 -18.84
CA THR A 328 5.49 26.49 -18.33
C THR A 328 5.07 25.66 -17.12
N LEU A 329 4.31 26.23 -16.18
CA LEU A 329 3.83 25.53 -15.00
C LEU A 329 2.91 24.36 -15.39
N LEU A 330 2.02 24.54 -16.36
CA LEU A 330 1.16 23.45 -16.85
C LEU A 330 1.93 22.38 -17.63
N GLU A 331 2.89 22.77 -18.47
CA GLU A 331 3.77 21.81 -19.17
C GLU A 331 4.58 20.95 -18.21
N LEU A 332 4.96 21.49 -17.07
CA LEU A 332 5.67 20.77 -15.97
C LEU A 332 4.70 19.99 -15.05
N ASN A 333 3.40 19.98 -15.32
CA ASN A 333 2.37 19.34 -14.50
C ASN A 333 2.36 19.81 -13.04
N ILE A 334 2.63 21.08 -12.80
CA ILE A 334 2.52 21.68 -11.46
C ILE A 334 1.04 21.95 -11.21
N ASN A 335 0.47 21.24 -10.24
CA ASN A 335 -0.96 21.22 -9.90
C ASN A 335 -1.21 21.34 -8.39
N ASP A 336 -0.22 21.80 -7.63
CA ASP A 336 -0.33 22.01 -6.19
C ASP A 336 -1.22 23.23 -5.86
N PHE A 337 -1.51 24.05 -6.84
CA PHE A 337 -2.39 25.21 -6.78
C PHE A 337 -3.07 25.45 -8.13
N ASP A 338 -4.11 26.32 -8.18
CA ASP A 338 -4.77 26.69 -9.46
C ASP A 338 -3.86 27.64 -10.26
N VAL A 339 -3.16 27.10 -11.27
CA VAL A 339 -2.24 27.87 -12.10
C VAL A 339 -2.94 29.04 -12.80
N PHE A 340 -4.18 28.89 -13.25
CA PHE A 340 -4.92 29.94 -13.94
C PHE A 340 -5.29 31.13 -13.06
N GLU A 341 -5.40 30.89 -11.76
CA GLU A 341 -5.68 31.94 -10.77
C GLU A 341 -4.42 32.73 -10.42
N TYR A 342 -3.29 32.02 -10.29
CA TYR A 342 -2.06 32.60 -9.73
C TYR A 342 -0.97 32.90 -10.76
N GLU A 343 -1.14 32.55 -12.05
CA GLU A 343 -0.10 32.71 -13.07
C GLU A 343 0.36 34.16 -13.24
N GLU A 344 -0.54 35.16 -13.19
CA GLU A 344 -0.20 36.57 -13.30
C GLU A 344 0.62 37.04 -12.10
N LEU A 345 0.22 36.66 -10.89
CA LEU A 345 0.95 37.01 -9.67
C LEU A 345 2.38 36.41 -9.67
N ILE A 346 2.53 35.15 -10.09
CA ILE A 346 3.83 34.50 -10.19
C ILE A 346 4.71 35.17 -11.25
N ASN A 347 4.12 35.50 -12.40
CA ASN A 347 4.80 36.22 -13.48
C ASN A 347 5.31 37.59 -13.00
N ASP A 348 4.50 38.35 -12.25
CA ASP A 348 4.88 39.66 -11.70
C ASP A 348 6.00 39.52 -10.64
N ARG A 349 5.95 38.48 -9.81
CA ARG A 349 7.03 38.17 -8.87
C ARG A 349 8.36 37.87 -9.57
N ILE A 350 8.32 37.13 -10.68
CA ILE A 350 9.51 36.86 -11.49
C ILE A 350 10.08 38.18 -12.07
N LYS A 351 9.20 39.05 -12.59
CA LYS A 351 9.57 40.35 -13.18
C LYS A 351 10.06 41.37 -12.17
N SER A 352 9.62 41.28 -10.93
CA SER A 352 9.99 42.22 -9.85
C SER A 352 11.41 41.97 -9.28
N ASN A 353 12.19 41.09 -9.86
CA ASN A 353 13.53 40.71 -9.37
C ASN A 353 13.60 40.32 -7.89
N ILE A 354 12.51 39.76 -7.35
CA ILE A 354 12.46 39.26 -5.97
C ILE A 354 13.44 38.09 -5.75
N LEU A 355 13.78 37.39 -6.83
CA LEU A 355 14.73 36.28 -6.84
C LEU A 355 16.16 36.81 -6.96
N LYS A 356 17.01 36.45 -6.01
CA LYS A 356 18.44 36.72 -6.08
C LYS A 356 19.20 35.55 -6.65
N GLN A 357 20.35 35.81 -7.25
CA GLN A 357 21.18 34.75 -7.83
C GLN A 357 21.70 33.79 -6.76
N GLU A 358 22.02 34.31 -5.58
CA GLU A 358 22.48 33.55 -4.40
C GLU A 358 21.39 32.76 -3.67
N ASP A 359 20.11 33.03 -3.95
CA ASP A 359 19.02 32.29 -3.32
C ASP A 359 19.11 30.82 -3.65
N SER A 360 18.93 29.97 -2.63
CA SER A 360 18.75 28.52 -2.82
C SER A 360 17.49 28.23 -3.61
N ILE A 361 17.39 27.02 -4.18
CA ILE A 361 16.19 26.60 -4.92
C ILE A 361 14.94 26.72 -4.05
N LEU A 362 15.01 26.30 -2.79
CA LEU A 362 13.87 26.37 -1.88
C LEU A 362 13.53 27.79 -1.45
N GLU A 363 14.51 28.66 -1.34
CA GLU A 363 14.26 30.07 -1.10
C GLU A 363 13.56 30.74 -2.29
N LYS A 364 13.94 30.36 -3.52
CA LYS A 364 13.23 30.81 -4.72
C LYS A 364 11.78 30.30 -4.76
N ILE A 365 11.57 29.03 -4.42
CA ILE A 365 10.21 28.43 -4.31
C ILE A 365 9.39 29.17 -3.25
N TYR A 366 9.98 29.41 -2.07
CA TYR A 366 9.32 30.16 -1.02
C TYR A 366 8.88 31.56 -1.47
N LYS A 367 9.80 32.33 -2.06
CA LYS A 367 9.52 33.68 -2.54
C LYS A 367 8.49 33.73 -3.66
N LEU A 368 8.49 32.74 -4.57
CA LEU A 368 7.55 32.73 -5.69
C LEU A 368 6.16 32.23 -5.31
N PHE A 369 6.08 31.19 -4.51
CA PHE A 369 4.85 30.42 -4.36
C PHE A 369 4.25 30.44 -2.95
N ILE A 370 5.01 30.84 -1.91
CA ILE A 370 4.58 30.66 -0.52
C ILE A 370 4.46 32.00 0.21
N ASN A 371 5.49 32.85 0.09
CA ASN A 371 5.56 34.08 0.86
C ASN A 371 4.38 35.02 0.56
N ASP A 372 3.63 35.44 1.62
CA ASP A 372 2.52 36.36 1.56
C ASP A 372 1.36 35.96 0.62
N VAL A 373 1.16 34.67 0.39
CA VAL A 373 0.12 34.19 -0.51
C VAL A 373 -0.58 32.95 0.04
N GLU A 374 -1.89 32.97 0.11
CA GLU A 374 -2.74 31.82 0.40
C GLU A 374 -2.96 30.91 -0.84
N MET A 375 -1.93 30.76 -1.69
CA MET A 375 -2.02 29.92 -2.89
C MET A 375 -2.17 28.44 -2.57
N ILE A 376 -1.71 28.03 -1.42
CA ILE A 376 -1.57 26.61 -1.12
C ILE A 376 -2.79 26.13 -0.40
N SER A 377 -3.58 25.28 -1.07
CA SER A 377 -4.71 24.61 -0.46
C SER A 377 -4.27 23.78 0.76
N ASP A 378 -5.18 23.56 1.71
CA ASP A 378 -4.94 22.74 2.91
C ASP A 378 -4.43 21.32 2.62
N ASN A 379 -4.52 20.87 1.38
CA ASN A 379 -4.06 19.54 0.94
C ASN A 379 -2.56 19.44 0.70
N SER A 380 -1.83 20.57 0.56
CA SER A 380 -0.39 20.56 0.32
C SER A 380 0.44 20.79 1.59
N MET A 381 0.31 19.85 2.54
CA MET A 381 1.07 19.91 3.81
C MET A 381 2.60 20.01 3.62
N LEU A 382 3.15 19.52 2.50
CA LEU A 382 4.58 19.60 2.20
C LEU A 382 5.03 21.02 1.88
N LEU A 383 4.26 21.75 1.09
CA LEU A 383 4.60 23.14 0.73
C LEU A 383 4.43 24.07 1.93
N LYS A 384 3.40 23.89 2.76
CA LYS A 384 3.23 24.66 4.01
C LYS A 384 4.42 24.54 4.95
N ARG A 385 5.14 23.42 4.96
CA ARG A 385 6.37 23.28 5.77
C ARG A 385 7.49 24.22 5.33
N LEU A 386 7.52 24.60 4.06
CA LEU A 386 8.51 25.53 3.55
C LEU A 386 8.30 26.99 4.03
N GLU A 387 7.20 27.29 4.71
CA GLU A 387 7.04 28.53 5.48
C GLU A 387 8.10 28.63 6.59
N ASN A 388 8.50 27.48 7.16
CA ASN A 388 9.50 27.42 8.21
C ASN A 388 10.94 27.40 7.63
N GLN A 389 11.79 28.32 8.14
CA GLN A 389 13.18 28.43 7.71
C GLN A 389 14.00 27.16 7.98
N SER A 390 13.78 26.52 9.14
CA SER A 390 14.50 25.28 9.49
C SER A 390 14.15 24.16 8.52
N ALA A 391 12.91 24.06 8.08
CA ALA A 391 12.50 23.10 7.06
C ALA A 391 13.16 23.38 5.70
N ARG A 392 13.23 24.67 5.27
CA ARG A 392 13.95 25.05 4.03
C ARG A 392 15.42 24.68 4.12
N ASN A 393 16.08 24.96 5.23
CA ASN A 393 17.50 24.62 5.45
C ASN A 393 17.74 23.11 5.34
N PHE A 394 16.88 22.33 5.99
CA PHE A 394 16.93 20.87 5.93
C PHE A 394 16.78 20.31 4.51
N TYR A 395 15.77 20.75 3.79
CA TYR A 395 15.55 20.26 2.42
C TYR A 395 16.62 20.76 1.44
N ASN A 396 17.19 21.96 1.65
CA ASN A 396 18.33 22.43 0.87
C ASN A 396 19.56 21.54 1.07
N MET A 397 19.80 21.10 2.30
CA MET A 397 20.86 20.14 2.59
C MET A 397 20.69 18.84 1.78
N ILE A 398 19.47 18.28 1.74
CA ILE A 398 19.18 17.07 0.96
C ILE A 398 19.36 17.32 -0.55
N ILE A 399 18.94 18.47 -1.06
CA ILE A 399 19.14 18.85 -2.46
C ILE A 399 20.62 18.91 -2.81
N ASN A 400 21.45 19.48 -1.94
CA ASN A 400 22.88 19.56 -2.14
C ASN A 400 23.52 18.16 -2.15
N TRP A 401 23.12 17.26 -1.27
CA TRP A 401 23.60 15.88 -1.29
C TRP A 401 23.28 15.17 -2.61
N ARG A 402 22.11 15.42 -3.19
CA ARG A 402 21.77 14.90 -4.52
C ARG A 402 22.63 15.50 -5.63
N LYS A 403 22.94 16.79 -5.57
CA LYS A 403 23.87 17.44 -6.52
C LYS A 403 25.28 16.87 -6.42
N GLU A 404 25.72 16.52 -5.21
CA GLU A 404 27.01 15.89 -4.93
C GLU A 404 27.04 14.39 -5.32
N ASN A 405 25.91 13.83 -5.78
CA ASN A 405 25.74 12.40 -6.08
C ASN A 405 26.13 11.47 -4.92
N LEU A 406 25.81 11.87 -3.70
CA LEU A 406 26.08 11.05 -2.53
C LEU A 406 25.36 9.70 -2.63
N SER A 407 26.05 8.65 -2.20
CA SER A 407 25.44 7.34 -2.03
C SER A 407 24.31 7.38 -0.99
N LEU A 408 23.38 6.42 -1.06
CA LEU A 408 22.33 6.29 -0.03
C LEU A 408 22.95 6.12 1.36
N LYS A 409 24.05 5.34 1.47
CA LYS A 409 24.79 5.12 2.71
C LYS A 409 25.29 6.43 3.32
N GLU A 410 25.98 7.25 2.53
CA GLU A 410 26.48 8.55 2.98
C GLU A 410 25.34 9.50 3.34
N SER A 411 24.27 9.50 2.55
CA SER A 411 23.08 10.32 2.83
C SER A 411 22.43 9.93 4.16
N VAL A 412 22.30 8.64 4.45
CA VAL A 412 21.76 8.14 5.72
C VAL A 412 22.67 8.52 6.89
N MET A 413 24.00 8.34 6.75
CA MET A 413 24.95 8.72 7.81
C MET A 413 24.90 10.23 8.12
N ARG A 414 24.91 11.08 7.09
CA ARG A 414 24.80 12.54 7.25
C ARG A 414 23.47 12.96 7.84
N LEU A 415 22.37 12.29 7.44
CA LEU A 415 21.04 12.54 7.98
C LEU A 415 20.95 12.20 9.45
N THR A 416 21.46 11.04 9.85
CA THR A 416 21.48 10.60 11.25
C THR A 416 22.30 11.59 12.10
N TYR A 417 23.48 11.95 11.62
CA TYR A 417 24.32 12.95 12.29
C TYR A 417 23.58 14.29 12.45
N TYR A 418 22.99 14.81 11.39
CA TYR A 418 22.22 16.05 11.41
C TYR A 418 21.08 15.97 12.43
N TRP A 419 20.33 14.86 12.44
CA TRP A 419 19.19 14.66 13.33
C TRP A 419 19.59 14.59 14.80
N GLU A 420 20.68 13.93 15.11
CA GLU A 420 21.20 13.83 16.47
C GLU A 420 21.63 15.18 17.05
N HIS A 421 22.13 16.06 16.19
CA HIS A 421 22.64 17.40 16.58
C HIS A 421 21.59 18.52 16.42
N LEU A 422 20.38 18.18 15.92
CA LEU A 422 19.31 19.17 15.76
C LEU A 422 18.70 19.51 17.12
N PRO A 423 18.50 20.82 17.45
CA PRO A 423 17.78 21.22 18.66
C PRO A 423 16.40 20.56 18.75
N TYR A 424 15.97 20.26 19.99
CA TYR A 424 14.70 19.52 20.20
C TYR A 424 13.49 20.23 19.56
N ASP A 425 13.43 21.55 19.69
CA ASP A 425 12.34 22.36 19.14
C ASP A 425 12.26 22.29 17.61
N ASP A 426 13.41 22.20 16.93
CA ASP A 426 13.47 22.09 15.48
C ASP A 426 13.09 20.69 14.98
N ARG A 427 13.20 19.63 15.80
CA ARG A 427 12.82 18.26 15.43
C ARG A 427 11.33 18.11 15.13
N THR A 428 10.48 18.99 15.65
CA THR A 428 9.04 19.00 15.38
C THR A 428 8.70 19.63 14.04
N THR A 429 9.53 20.55 13.56
CA THR A 429 9.34 21.28 12.29
C THR A 429 10.00 20.58 11.12
N VAL A 430 11.14 19.92 11.35
CA VAL A 430 11.85 19.11 10.37
C VAL A 430 11.34 17.69 10.45
N PHE A 431 10.43 17.34 9.56
CA PHE A 431 9.80 16.01 9.56
C PHE A 431 10.69 15.01 8.82
N VAL A 432 11.55 14.31 9.54
CA VAL A 432 12.23 13.12 9.04
C VAL A 432 11.43 11.91 9.51
N GLY A 433 10.69 11.34 8.57
CA GLY A 433 10.02 10.07 8.68
C GLY A 433 9.54 9.64 10.08
N LYS A 434 8.28 9.83 10.41
CA LYS A 434 7.61 8.94 11.37
C LYS A 434 7.30 7.66 10.63
N SER A 435 8.18 6.70 10.70
CA SER A 435 7.83 5.30 10.44
C SER A 435 7.26 4.71 11.71
#